data_d4ddeecccfe1a4f0003e2b01f59045a9
#
_entry.id   d4ddeecccfe1a4f0003e2b01f59045a9
#
_cell.length_a   1.000
_cell.length_b   1.000
_cell.length_c   1.000
_cell.angle_alpha   90.00
_cell.angle_beta   90.00
_cell.angle_gamma   90.00
#
_symmetry.space_group_name_H-M   'P 1'
#
loop_
_entity.id
_entity.type
_entity.pdbx_description
1 polymer ?
#
loop_
_entity_poly.entity_id
_entity_poly.type
_entity_poly.pdbx_seq_one_letter_code
_entity_poly.pdbx_strand_id
1 'polypeptide(L)'
;MKTLLKHITRCIMAVTLFLPCEVMADAIGDKLIEQADSLYGAQQYKEALEVAHKALPLTKGTDSEADCLNLLAIINIRLSDYKEAAHYAKACYAIDEQSGDPDVMSSSLNTLAAIYMGANQPKEAEQYVLKGIEMAEKANNPGRMAVLQAMASEVYHAQGDDKKALPYIERAYQIDKQMGNEPRAMVRLAQKASVLIGQHEYKEAESTLRQVIPYLRQNNDRHSLGIAYNKMGMALLSQDREKEAAPYYRDAIGIFRELGDPYNEVQAHRGLYECLWKHEPAEARRSLKRFEVLKDSLYNNLSAEALAKYNAEFGNDWLQIENHKERRAKLWAIALSIIIALTAIIIWWLMRHNQKRQSRINAELSEHINELSRKYDILNEHYDNAIATSAERDNATELTSSDRDFLERTICVINKLILEGQPDANHVAEQMGMSLYQLRQRLNSVTGEKPQDFIATIRMRRARHLLDNHPEMNITEIATLCAYNDTPNFTRAFKKTFGLTPTQYIDHQKESKQKGTV
;
A
#
# COMPACT_ATOMS: atom_id res chain seq x y z
N MET A 1 3.69 -43.88 -27.06
CA MET A 1 2.49 -43.83 -26.21
C MET A 1 2.58 -44.73 -24.96
N LYS A 2 2.93 -46.01 -25.03
CA LYS A 2 3.05 -46.92 -23.84
C LYS A 2 4.15 -46.50 -22.84
N THR A 3 5.27 -45.92 -23.29
CA THR A 3 6.38 -45.45 -22.43
C THR A 3 6.03 -44.17 -21.71
N LEU A 4 5.32 -43.25 -22.35
CA LEU A 4 4.86 -41.99 -21.76
C LEU A 4 3.80 -42.26 -20.67
N LEU A 5 2.89 -43.21 -20.92
CA LEU A 5 1.88 -43.62 -19.94
C LEU A 5 2.52 -44.26 -18.69
N LYS A 6 3.59 -45.06 -18.85
CA LYS A 6 4.36 -45.62 -17.73
C LYS A 6 5.08 -44.55 -16.89
N HIS A 7 5.59 -43.48 -17.51
CA HIS A 7 6.21 -42.37 -16.78
C HIS A 7 5.17 -41.53 -16.05
N ILE A 8 4.02 -41.27 -16.68
CA ILE A 8 2.91 -40.55 -16.04
C ILE A 8 2.35 -41.37 -14.85
N THR A 9 2.16 -42.67 -15.00
CA THR A 9 1.69 -43.54 -13.90
C THR A 9 2.72 -43.63 -12.76
N ARG A 10 4.02 -43.64 -13.05
CA ARG A 10 5.08 -43.56 -12.02
C ARG A 10 5.13 -42.22 -11.32
N CYS A 11 4.95 -41.11 -12.03
CA CYS A 11 4.87 -39.76 -11.42
C CYS A 11 3.60 -39.62 -10.55
N ILE A 12 2.45 -40.13 -11.02
CA ILE A 12 1.20 -40.12 -10.23
C ILE A 12 1.34 -41.04 -8.99
N MET A 13 1.92 -42.23 -9.10
CA MET A 13 2.20 -43.10 -7.94
C MET A 13 3.21 -42.49 -6.97
N ALA A 14 4.21 -41.75 -7.44
CA ALA A 14 5.14 -41.03 -6.56
C ALA A 14 4.42 -39.91 -5.80
N VAL A 15 3.60 -39.11 -6.48
CA VAL A 15 2.81 -38.02 -5.86
C VAL A 15 1.78 -38.55 -4.86
N THR A 16 1.11 -39.68 -5.15
CA THR A 16 0.11 -40.28 -4.23
C THR A 16 0.72 -41.01 -3.03
N LEU A 17 2.00 -41.42 -3.08
CA LEU A 17 2.71 -42.01 -1.94
C LEU A 17 3.37 -40.94 -1.02
N PHE A 18 3.66 -39.74 -1.53
CA PHE A 18 4.23 -38.66 -0.72
C PHE A 18 3.17 -37.83 0.04
N LEU A 19 1.97 -37.63 -0.54
CA LEU A 19 0.88 -36.88 0.12
C LEU A 19 0.46 -37.43 1.50
N PRO A 20 0.30 -38.78 1.72
CA PRO A 20 -0.03 -39.26 3.06
C PRO A 20 1.12 -39.12 4.08
N CYS A 21 2.36 -39.05 3.63
CA CYS A 21 3.51 -38.93 4.51
C CYS A 21 3.68 -37.51 5.05
N GLU A 22 3.42 -36.47 4.23
CA GLU A 22 3.45 -35.08 4.64
C GLU A 22 2.31 -34.77 5.62
N VAL A 23 1.07 -35.14 5.30
CA VAL A 23 -0.09 -34.95 6.18
C VAL A 23 0.06 -35.68 7.53
N MET A 24 0.72 -36.85 7.56
CA MET A 24 1.04 -37.52 8.82
C MET A 24 2.17 -36.83 9.60
N ALA A 25 3.14 -36.25 8.90
CA ALA A 25 4.22 -35.50 9.55
C ALA A 25 3.68 -34.22 10.23
N ASP A 26 2.80 -33.48 9.55
CA ASP A 26 2.13 -32.30 10.08
C ASP A 26 1.35 -32.62 11.36
N ALA A 27 0.50 -33.65 11.32
CA ALA A 27 -0.30 -34.06 12.49
C ALA A 27 0.56 -34.55 13.67
N ILE A 28 1.76 -35.06 13.42
CA ILE A 28 2.72 -35.42 14.48
C ILE A 28 3.42 -34.16 14.97
N GLY A 29 3.77 -33.23 14.09
CA GLY A 29 4.34 -31.94 14.43
C GLY A 29 3.44 -31.14 15.36
N ASP A 30 2.16 -31.00 15.00
CA ASP A 30 1.15 -30.31 15.82
C ASP A 30 0.99 -30.90 17.23
N LYS A 31 0.93 -32.23 17.32
CA LYS A 31 0.88 -32.92 18.64
C LYS A 31 2.11 -32.66 19.49
N LEU A 32 3.28 -32.59 18.88
CA LEU A 32 4.51 -32.26 19.59
C LEU A 32 4.52 -30.80 20.04
N ILE A 33 3.97 -29.87 19.26
CA ILE A 33 3.78 -28.47 19.68
C ILE A 33 2.84 -28.42 20.88
N GLU A 34 1.67 -29.06 20.83
CA GLU A 34 0.74 -29.14 21.95
C GLU A 34 1.39 -29.75 23.20
N GLN A 35 2.18 -30.80 23.05
CA GLN A 35 2.91 -31.42 24.16
C GLN A 35 3.96 -30.45 24.73
N ALA A 36 4.71 -29.75 23.88
CA ALA A 36 5.72 -28.80 24.32
C ALA A 36 5.07 -27.59 25.04
N ASP A 37 3.94 -27.09 24.55
CA ASP A 37 3.17 -26.03 25.18
C ASP A 37 2.62 -26.46 26.56
N SER A 38 2.11 -27.69 26.67
CA SER A 38 1.70 -28.27 27.96
C SER A 38 2.85 -28.36 28.97
N LEU A 39 4.03 -28.81 28.52
CA LEU A 39 5.24 -28.85 29.35
C LEU A 39 5.72 -27.45 29.74
N TYR A 40 5.62 -26.49 28.82
CA TYR A 40 5.91 -25.07 29.12
C TYR A 40 4.96 -24.52 30.17
N GLY A 41 3.66 -24.79 30.04
CA GLY A 41 2.66 -24.42 31.05
C GLY A 41 2.90 -25.09 32.41
N ALA A 42 3.46 -26.30 32.45
CA ALA A 42 3.90 -26.99 33.66
C ALA A 42 5.27 -26.51 34.18
N GLN A 43 5.89 -25.50 33.55
CA GLN A 43 7.21 -24.93 33.87
C GLN A 43 8.38 -25.90 33.68
N GLN A 44 8.19 -26.98 32.91
CA GLN A 44 9.22 -27.95 32.53
C GLN A 44 9.95 -27.49 31.25
N TYR A 45 10.66 -26.35 31.36
CA TYR A 45 11.17 -25.64 30.18
C TYR A 45 12.21 -26.43 29.37
N LYS A 46 13.06 -27.26 30.03
CA LYS A 46 14.06 -28.07 29.33
C LYS A 46 13.42 -29.19 28.53
N GLU A 47 12.45 -29.89 29.13
CA GLU A 47 11.68 -30.92 28.48
C GLU A 47 10.81 -30.34 27.34
N ALA A 48 10.21 -29.17 27.56
CA ALA A 48 9.47 -28.44 26.54
C ALA A 48 10.38 -28.11 25.33
N LEU A 49 11.61 -27.65 25.59
CA LEU A 49 12.59 -27.34 24.54
C LEU A 49 12.95 -28.57 23.69
N GLU A 50 13.21 -29.71 24.36
CA GLU A 50 13.50 -30.96 23.65
C GLU A 50 12.36 -31.42 22.75
N VAL A 51 11.10 -31.30 23.21
CA VAL A 51 9.93 -31.69 22.44
C VAL A 51 9.69 -30.72 21.28
N ALA A 52 9.83 -29.41 21.51
CA ALA A 52 9.69 -28.40 20.46
C ALA A 52 10.76 -28.54 19.37
N HIS A 53 11.98 -28.90 19.72
CA HIS A 53 13.04 -29.21 18.74
C HIS A 53 12.71 -30.44 17.88
N LYS A 54 11.97 -31.41 18.40
CA LYS A 54 11.50 -32.57 17.61
C LYS A 54 10.35 -32.18 16.67
N ALA A 55 9.54 -31.18 17.05
CA ALA A 55 8.45 -30.66 16.22
C ALA A 55 8.99 -29.87 15.03
N LEU A 56 10.03 -29.05 15.21
CA LEU A 56 10.53 -28.09 14.21
C LEU A 56 10.80 -28.68 12.81
N PRO A 57 11.50 -29.83 12.64
CA PRO A 57 11.72 -30.40 11.31
C PRO A 57 10.45 -30.95 10.65
N LEU A 58 9.41 -31.26 11.44
CA LEU A 58 8.14 -31.81 10.98
C LEU A 58 7.16 -30.70 10.55
N THR A 59 7.29 -29.53 11.12
CA THR A 59 6.43 -28.35 10.83
C THR A 59 7.01 -27.43 9.76
N LYS A 60 8.22 -27.70 9.29
CA LYS A 60 8.91 -26.84 8.32
C LYS A 60 8.15 -26.76 7.00
N GLY A 61 7.75 -25.54 6.59
CA GLY A 61 6.96 -25.29 5.39
C GLY A 61 5.47 -25.52 5.54
N THR A 62 4.99 -25.80 6.77
CA THR A 62 3.56 -25.97 7.09
C THR A 62 3.02 -24.72 7.80
N ASP A 63 1.70 -24.66 7.98
CA ASP A 63 1.03 -23.55 8.69
C ASP A 63 1.47 -23.46 10.16
N SER A 64 1.92 -24.58 10.77
CA SER A 64 2.36 -24.65 12.16
C SER A 64 3.84 -24.29 12.39
N GLU A 65 4.61 -23.99 11.32
CA GLU A 65 6.03 -23.63 11.47
C GLU A 65 6.23 -22.39 12.33
N ALA A 66 5.42 -21.34 12.11
CA ALA A 66 5.48 -20.10 12.86
C ALA A 66 5.16 -20.32 14.35
N ASP A 67 4.17 -21.13 14.66
CA ASP A 67 3.79 -21.46 16.04
C ASP A 67 4.91 -22.22 16.76
N CYS A 68 5.54 -23.21 16.10
CA CYS A 68 6.68 -23.94 16.65
C CYS A 68 7.86 -23.00 16.94
N LEU A 69 8.19 -22.12 15.99
CA LEU A 69 9.28 -21.16 16.15
C LEU A 69 9.00 -20.16 17.28
N ASN A 70 7.76 -19.67 17.40
CA ASN A 70 7.36 -18.78 18.49
C ASN A 70 7.45 -19.48 19.86
N LEU A 71 6.99 -20.74 19.95
CA LEU A 71 7.10 -21.54 21.17
C LEU A 71 8.57 -21.76 21.57
N LEU A 72 9.44 -22.10 20.62
CA LEU A 72 10.88 -22.21 20.85
C LEU A 72 11.47 -20.90 21.36
N ALA A 73 11.07 -19.75 20.78
CA ALA A 73 11.51 -18.45 21.22
C ALA A 73 11.09 -18.18 22.68
N ILE A 74 9.83 -18.43 23.02
CA ILE A 74 9.28 -18.20 24.37
C ILE A 74 9.96 -19.11 25.41
N ILE A 75 10.19 -20.38 25.08
CA ILE A 75 10.90 -21.32 25.96
C ILE A 75 12.34 -20.82 26.22
N ASN A 76 13.06 -20.37 25.19
CA ASN A 76 14.41 -19.87 25.32
C ASN A 76 14.48 -18.56 26.13
N ILE A 77 13.45 -17.70 26.08
CA ILE A 77 13.32 -16.54 26.98
C ILE A 77 13.32 -17.02 28.45
N ARG A 78 12.56 -18.06 28.77
CA ARG A 78 12.49 -18.62 30.14
C ARG A 78 13.82 -19.23 30.60
N LEU A 79 14.57 -19.78 29.66
CA LEU A 79 15.90 -20.33 29.92
C LEU A 79 16.99 -19.24 29.88
N SER A 80 16.64 -17.99 29.65
CA SER A 80 17.55 -16.84 29.52
C SER A 80 18.55 -16.97 28.36
N ASP A 81 18.24 -17.83 27.36
CA ASP A 81 19.01 -17.89 26.12
C ASP A 81 18.44 -16.92 25.09
N TYR A 82 18.71 -15.64 25.29
CA TYR A 82 18.16 -14.58 24.44
C TYR A 82 18.70 -14.60 23.02
N LYS A 83 19.85 -15.22 22.76
CA LYS A 83 20.42 -15.39 21.43
C LYS A 83 19.58 -16.37 20.61
N GLU A 84 19.35 -17.57 21.14
CA GLU A 84 18.52 -18.58 20.48
C GLU A 84 17.04 -18.12 20.41
N ALA A 85 16.52 -17.48 21.46
CA ALA A 85 15.20 -16.86 21.44
C ALA A 85 15.06 -15.89 20.27
N ALA A 86 16.04 -14.99 20.07
CA ALA A 86 16.02 -14.02 18.95
C ALA A 86 16.13 -14.70 17.58
N HIS A 87 16.88 -15.78 17.48
CA HIS A 87 16.97 -16.56 16.25
C HIS A 87 15.60 -17.10 15.82
N TYR A 88 14.90 -17.79 16.73
CA TYR A 88 13.59 -18.34 16.44
C TYR A 88 12.50 -17.27 16.24
N ALA A 89 12.50 -16.23 17.07
CA ALA A 89 11.51 -15.16 16.94
C ALA A 89 11.65 -14.37 15.65
N LYS A 90 12.87 -14.14 15.15
CA LYS A 90 13.10 -13.50 13.84
C LYS A 90 12.66 -14.39 12.69
N ALA A 91 12.90 -15.70 12.79
CA ALA A 91 12.42 -16.66 11.79
C ALA A 91 10.88 -16.71 11.76
N CYS A 92 10.23 -16.74 12.93
CA CYS A 92 8.77 -16.63 13.06
C CYS A 92 8.24 -15.35 12.43
N TYR A 93 8.81 -14.19 12.81
CA TYR A 93 8.37 -12.91 12.26
C TYR A 93 8.53 -12.83 10.74
N ALA A 94 9.56 -13.44 10.16
CA ALA A 94 9.74 -13.47 8.71
C ALA A 94 8.63 -14.26 7.98
N ILE A 95 8.11 -15.33 8.58
CA ILE A 95 6.95 -16.08 8.07
C ILE A 95 5.69 -15.23 8.21
N ASP A 96 5.46 -14.63 9.38
CA ASP A 96 4.31 -13.78 9.66
C ASP A 96 4.26 -12.55 8.73
N GLU A 97 5.42 -11.95 8.44
CA GLU A 97 5.52 -10.82 7.50
C GLU A 97 5.16 -11.24 6.06
N GLN A 98 5.50 -12.47 5.66
CA GLN A 98 5.12 -13.00 4.35
C GLN A 98 3.62 -13.29 4.24
N SER A 99 2.99 -13.72 5.35
CA SER A 99 1.52 -13.92 5.40
C SER A 99 0.76 -12.62 5.23
N GLY A 100 1.35 -11.50 5.69
CA GLY A 100 0.71 -10.18 5.70
C GLY A 100 -0.42 -10.04 6.72
N ASP A 101 -0.63 -11.03 7.60
CA ASP A 101 -1.65 -10.99 8.65
C ASP A 101 -1.16 -10.13 9.84
N PRO A 102 -1.81 -8.98 10.11
CA PRO A 102 -1.39 -8.09 11.19
C PRO A 102 -1.50 -8.72 12.59
N ASP A 103 -2.38 -9.68 12.81
CA ASP A 103 -2.55 -10.30 14.15
C ASP A 103 -1.34 -11.15 14.50
N VAL A 104 -0.94 -12.07 13.63
CA VAL A 104 0.25 -12.91 13.86
C VAL A 104 1.53 -12.09 13.87
N MET A 105 1.66 -11.07 13.00
CA MET A 105 2.78 -10.12 13.03
C MET A 105 2.87 -9.41 14.38
N SER A 106 1.75 -8.98 14.96
CA SER A 106 1.74 -8.33 16.26
C SER A 106 2.16 -9.25 17.40
N SER A 107 1.89 -10.56 17.28
CA SER A 107 2.31 -11.59 18.21
C SER A 107 3.83 -11.77 18.22
N SER A 108 4.42 -12.00 17.07
CA SER A 108 5.87 -12.20 16.96
C SER A 108 6.66 -10.93 17.31
N LEU A 109 6.14 -9.74 17.00
CA LEU A 109 6.71 -8.47 17.43
C LEU A 109 6.70 -8.32 18.98
N ASN A 110 5.65 -8.77 19.66
CA ASN A 110 5.61 -8.82 21.12
C ASN A 110 6.67 -9.78 21.68
N THR A 111 6.85 -10.94 21.07
CA THR A 111 7.89 -11.90 21.46
C THR A 111 9.29 -11.31 21.30
N LEU A 112 9.56 -10.60 20.19
CA LEU A 112 10.82 -9.88 19.99
C LEU A 112 11.02 -8.79 21.07
N ALA A 113 10.00 -7.99 21.37
CA ALA A 113 10.09 -7.00 22.45
C ALA A 113 10.43 -7.64 23.81
N ALA A 114 9.80 -8.77 24.14
CA ALA A 114 10.09 -9.52 25.37
C ALA A 114 11.53 -10.03 25.44
N ILE A 115 12.10 -10.48 24.31
CA ILE A 115 13.51 -10.92 24.23
C ILE A 115 14.46 -9.76 24.56
N TYR A 116 14.24 -8.60 23.94
CA TYR A 116 15.10 -7.43 24.17
C TYR A 116 14.94 -6.86 25.58
N MET A 117 13.72 -6.94 26.16
CA MET A 117 13.48 -6.62 27.57
C MET A 117 14.25 -7.55 28.49
N GLY A 118 14.16 -8.88 28.27
CA GLY A 118 14.90 -9.87 29.03
C GLY A 118 16.43 -9.73 28.94
N ALA A 119 16.92 -9.30 27.79
CA ALA A 119 18.34 -8.99 27.56
C ALA A 119 18.77 -7.61 28.10
N ASN A 120 17.90 -6.90 28.84
CA ASN A 120 18.14 -5.55 29.36
C ASN A 120 18.46 -4.50 28.27
N GLN A 121 17.79 -4.62 27.13
CA GLN A 121 17.90 -3.72 25.97
C GLN A 121 16.53 -3.03 25.70
N PRO A 122 16.03 -2.17 26.59
CA PRO A 122 14.68 -1.60 26.48
C PRO A 122 14.52 -0.61 25.31
N LYS A 123 15.61 -0.02 24.81
CA LYS A 123 15.57 0.87 23.64
C LYS A 123 15.30 0.12 22.33
N GLU A 124 15.88 -1.06 22.22
CA GLU A 124 15.62 -1.97 21.10
C GLU A 124 14.21 -2.55 21.18
N ALA A 125 13.75 -2.92 22.40
CA ALA A 125 12.41 -3.41 22.65
C ALA A 125 11.33 -2.39 22.24
N GLU A 126 11.59 -1.09 22.43
CA GLU A 126 10.65 0.00 22.10
C GLU A 126 10.23 -0.05 20.61
N GLN A 127 11.16 -0.28 19.70
CA GLN A 127 10.88 -0.32 18.27
C GLN A 127 9.90 -1.47 17.91
N TYR A 128 10.12 -2.64 18.52
CA TYR A 128 9.27 -3.80 18.27
C TYR A 128 7.87 -3.65 18.88
N VAL A 129 7.79 -3.14 20.11
CA VAL A 129 6.49 -2.97 20.75
C VAL A 129 5.62 -1.92 20.07
N LEU A 130 6.21 -0.80 19.61
CA LEU A 130 5.46 0.24 18.90
C LEU A 130 4.96 -0.27 17.54
N LYS A 131 5.78 -1.01 16.80
CA LYS A 131 5.35 -1.66 15.55
C LYS A 131 4.28 -2.73 15.81
N GLY A 132 4.40 -3.47 16.92
CA GLY A 132 3.39 -4.44 17.35
C GLY A 132 2.04 -3.80 17.65
N ILE A 133 2.03 -2.64 18.32
CA ILE A 133 0.81 -1.86 18.59
C ILE A 133 0.13 -1.46 17.27
N GLU A 134 0.89 -0.95 16.30
CA GLU A 134 0.36 -0.59 14.99
C GLU A 134 -0.29 -1.81 14.28
N MET A 135 0.35 -2.98 14.36
CA MET A 135 -0.21 -4.21 13.76
C MET A 135 -1.46 -4.69 14.50
N ALA A 136 -1.47 -4.65 15.84
CA ALA A 136 -2.66 -5.01 16.62
C ALA A 136 -3.85 -4.06 16.37
N GLU A 137 -3.57 -2.80 16.09
CA GLU A 137 -4.57 -1.81 15.68
C GLU A 137 -5.18 -2.17 14.31
N LYS A 138 -4.35 -2.51 13.34
CA LYS A 138 -4.79 -2.97 12.02
C LYS A 138 -5.59 -4.27 12.08
N ALA A 139 -5.19 -5.19 12.96
CA ALA A 139 -5.89 -6.46 13.21
C ALA A 139 -7.24 -6.27 13.94
N ASN A 140 -7.47 -5.09 14.53
CA ASN A 140 -8.62 -4.82 15.40
C ASN A 140 -8.78 -5.88 16.52
N ASN A 141 -7.65 -6.32 17.11
CA ASN A 141 -7.60 -7.31 18.18
C ASN A 141 -7.36 -6.64 19.54
N PRO A 142 -8.41 -6.40 20.35
CA PRO A 142 -8.27 -5.71 21.62
C PRO A 142 -7.44 -6.51 22.64
N GLY A 143 -7.51 -7.85 22.61
CA GLY A 143 -6.72 -8.69 23.52
C GLY A 143 -5.21 -8.57 23.24
N ARG A 144 -4.82 -8.55 21.98
CA ARG A 144 -3.45 -8.32 21.54
C ARG A 144 -2.99 -6.90 21.88
N MET A 145 -3.88 -5.92 21.66
CA MET A 145 -3.63 -4.53 22.02
C MET A 145 -3.33 -4.38 23.52
N ALA A 146 -4.10 -5.01 24.41
CA ALA A 146 -3.85 -4.96 25.86
C ALA A 146 -2.48 -5.53 26.25
N VAL A 147 -2.05 -6.63 25.60
CA VAL A 147 -0.73 -7.23 25.84
C VAL A 147 0.40 -6.28 25.42
N LEU A 148 0.31 -5.71 24.24
CA LEU A 148 1.34 -4.81 23.69
C LEU A 148 1.38 -3.47 24.44
N GLN A 149 0.24 -2.94 24.85
CA GLN A 149 0.18 -1.74 25.70
C GLN A 149 0.88 -1.99 27.05
N ALA A 150 0.68 -3.15 27.66
CA ALA A 150 1.38 -3.51 28.89
C ALA A 150 2.89 -3.68 28.67
N MET A 151 3.30 -4.31 27.55
CA MET A 151 4.72 -4.42 27.19
C MET A 151 5.35 -3.04 26.96
N ALA A 152 4.65 -2.11 26.28
CA ALA A 152 5.13 -0.73 26.10
C ALA A 152 5.33 -0.02 27.45
N SER A 153 4.42 -0.22 28.40
CA SER A 153 4.58 0.30 29.75
C SER A 153 5.84 -0.24 30.45
N GLU A 154 6.08 -1.56 30.35
CA GLU A 154 7.29 -2.18 30.92
C GLU A 154 8.57 -1.64 30.26
N VAL A 155 8.56 -1.44 28.94
CA VAL A 155 9.67 -0.86 28.19
C VAL A 155 9.99 0.55 28.69
N TYR A 156 9.00 1.44 28.76
CA TYR A 156 9.22 2.81 29.22
C TYR A 156 9.60 2.88 30.70
N HIS A 157 9.02 2.02 31.54
CA HIS A 157 9.44 1.89 32.94
C HIS A 157 10.90 1.46 33.05
N ALA A 158 11.34 0.49 32.28
CA ALA A 158 12.73 0.04 32.25
C ALA A 158 13.71 1.12 31.71
N GLN A 159 13.22 2.03 30.88
CA GLN A 159 13.98 3.23 30.43
C GLN A 159 14.00 4.35 31.49
N GLY A 160 13.22 4.22 32.59
CA GLY A 160 13.06 5.26 33.61
C GLY A 160 12.05 6.36 33.23
N ASP A 161 11.29 6.17 32.16
CA ASP A 161 10.26 7.13 31.72
C ASP A 161 8.86 6.69 32.20
N ASP A 162 8.67 6.70 33.53
CA ASP A 162 7.42 6.29 34.13
C ASP A 162 6.22 7.20 33.78
N LYS A 163 6.49 8.43 33.35
CA LYS A 163 5.46 9.34 32.85
C LYS A 163 4.85 8.85 31.56
N LYS A 164 5.66 8.27 30.68
CA LYS A 164 5.16 7.62 29.47
C LYS A 164 4.59 6.23 29.75
N ALA A 165 5.16 5.49 30.69
CA ALA A 165 4.70 4.14 31.04
C ALA A 165 3.26 4.11 31.55
N LEU A 166 2.84 5.09 32.38
CA LEU A 166 1.55 5.09 33.06
C LEU A 166 0.34 5.02 32.11
N PRO A 167 0.20 5.89 31.08
CA PRO A 167 -0.94 5.84 30.17
C PRO A 167 -1.04 4.51 29.40
N TYR A 168 0.08 3.86 29.10
CA TYR A 168 0.08 2.56 28.44
C TYR A 168 -0.52 1.46 29.33
N ILE A 169 -0.09 1.37 30.60
CA ILE A 169 -0.64 0.34 31.50
C ILE A 169 -2.09 0.59 31.88
N GLU A 170 -2.49 1.85 31.98
CA GLU A 170 -3.89 2.21 32.22
C GLU A 170 -4.77 1.79 31.06
N ARG A 171 -4.31 2.03 29.82
CA ARG A 171 -5.03 1.58 28.63
C ARG A 171 -5.14 0.05 28.56
N ALA A 172 -4.05 -0.67 28.85
CA ALA A 172 -4.07 -2.13 28.94
C ALA A 172 -5.11 -2.63 29.94
N TYR A 173 -5.12 -2.04 31.15
CA TYR A 173 -6.09 -2.35 32.19
C TYR A 173 -7.53 -2.12 31.74
N GLN A 174 -7.82 -0.96 31.12
CA GLN A 174 -9.16 -0.65 30.66
C GLN A 174 -9.64 -1.63 29.59
N ILE A 175 -8.76 -2.01 28.64
CA ILE A 175 -9.10 -2.99 27.62
C ILE A 175 -9.43 -4.35 28.24
N ASP A 176 -8.55 -4.90 29.09
CA ASP A 176 -8.77 -6.19 29.74
C ASP A 176 -10.07 -6.18 30.59
N LYS A 177 -10.36 -5.06 31.28
CA LYS A 177 -11.59 -4.86 32.02
C LYS A 177 -12.84 -4.83 31.14
N GLN A 178 -12.82 -4.10 30.03
CA GLN A 178 -13.92 -4.05 29.05
C GLN A 178 -14.19 -5.40 28.40
N MET A 179 -13.16 -6.21 28.22
CA MET A 179 -13.28 -7.59 27.73
C MET A 179 -13.78 -8.59 28.80
N GLY A 180 -13.97 -8.14 30.03
CA GLY A 180 -14.35 -9.02 31.14
C GLY A 180 -13.23 -9.96 31.61
N ASN A 181 -11.97 -9.69 31.21
CA ASN A 181 -10.82 -10.51 31.57
C ASN A 181 -10.25 -10.06 32.94
N GLU A 182 -10.97 -10.37 34.00
CA GLU A 182 -10.59 -9.97 35.35
C GLU A 182 -9.19 -10.46 35.77
N PRO A 183 -8.76 -11.71 35.48
CA PRO A 183 -7.40 -12.15 35.82
C PRO A 183 -6.33 -11.27 35.23
N ARG A 184 -6.43 -10.94 33.92
CA ARG A 184 -5.46 -10.06 33.26
C ARG A 184 -5.54 -8.62 33.78
N ALA A 185 -6.74 -8.11 34.02
CA ALA A 185 -6.92 -6.78 34.60
C ALA A 185 -6.20 -6.64 35.93
N MET A 186 -6.27 -7.65 36.81
CA MET A 186 -5.55 -7.65 38.10
C MET A 186 -4.02 -7.68 37.92
N VAL A 187 -3.51 -8.43 36.93
CA VAL A 187 -2.08 -8.40 36.57
C VAL A 187 -1.67 -6.99 36.10
N ARG A 188 -2.51 -6.31 35.28
CA ARG A 188 -2.23 -4.92 34.84
C ARG A 188 -2.17 -3.95 36.02
N LEU A 189 -3.03 -4.12 37.03
CA LEU A 189 -2.96 -3.32 38.25
C LEU A 189 -1.67 -3.56 39.03
N ALA A 190 -1.18 -4.81 39.11
CA ALA A 190 0.12 -5.11 39.72
C ALA A 190 1.28 -4.46 38.95
N GLN A 191 1.23 -4.46 37.59
CA GLN A 191 2.20 -3.77 36.75
C GLN A 191 2.10 -2.24 36.92
N LYS A 192 0.88 -1.66 37.00
CA LYS A 192 0.67 -0.23 37.29
C LYS A 192 1.34 0.17 38.62
N ALA A 193 1.26 -0.67 39.67
CA ALA A 193 1.93 -0.38 40.91
C ALA A 193 3.46 -0.23 40.78
N SER A 194 4.10 -0.96 39.84
CA SER A 194 5.53 -0.77 39.54
C SER A 194 5.83 0.61 38.98
N VAL A 195 5.01 1.09 38.05
CA VAL A 195 5.14 2.42 37.44
C VAL A 195 4.91 3.53 38.48
N LEU A 196 3.89 3.36 39.35
CA LEU A 196 3.62 4.30 40.46
C LEU A 196 4.79 4.37 41.43
N ILE A 197 5.44 3.24 41.75
CA ILE A 197 6.67 3.23 42.56
C ILE A 197 7.79 4.03 41.90
N GLY A 198 7.97 3.87 40.57
CA GLY A 198 8.95 4.65 39.81
C GLY A 198 8.65 6.15 39.77
N GLN A 199 7.36 6.54 39.85
CA GLN A 199 6.93 7.93 39.97
C GLN A 199 6.97 8.47 41.41
N HIS A 200 7.39 7.66 42.39
CA HIS A 200 7.39 7.97 43.84
C HIS A 200 5.99 8.10 44.44
N GLU A 201 4.94 7.58 43.77
CA GLU A 201 3.55 7.56 44.26
C GLU A 201 3.28 6.31 45.10
N TYR A 202 4.08 6.15 46.16
CA TYR A 202 4.14 4.91 46.98
C TYR A 202 2.81 4.54 47.64
N LYS A 203 2.03 5.55 48.09
CA LYS A 203 0.73 5.33 48.74
C LYS A 203 -0.31 4.79 47.78
N GLU A 204 -0.33 5.31 46.54
CA GLU A 204 -1.22 4.82 45.49
C GLU A 204 -0.82 3.39 45.07
N ALA A 205 0.48 3.13 44.92
CA ALA A 205 0.99 1.79 44.63
C ALA A 205 0.58 0.80 45.72
N GLU A 206 0.74 1.15 47.01
CA GLU A 206 0.30 0.33 48.16
C GLU A 206 -1.21 0.07 48.08
N SER A 207 -2.02 1.10 47.88
CA SER A 207 -3.49 0.97 47.76
C SER A 207 -3.89 0.02 46.64
N THR A 208 -3.24 0.15 45.48
CA THR A 208 -3.46 -0.72 44.31
C THR A 208 -3.11 -2.17 44.62
N LEU A 209 -1.96 -2.41 45.23
CA LEU A 209 -1.52 -3.76 45.61
C LEU A 209 -2.39 -4.41 46.70
N ARG A 210 -2.95 -3.63 47.63
CA ARG A 210 -3.93 -4.13 48.61
C ARG A 210 -5.20 -4.67 47.95
N GLN A 211 -5.59 -4.17 46.79
CA GLN A 211 -6.72 -4.69 46.00
C GLN A 211 -6.34 -5.97 45.24
N VAL A 212 -5.15 -6.02 44.69
CA VAL A 212 -4.66 -7.11 43.82
C VAL A 212 -4.29 -8.37 44.61
N ILE A 213 -3.57 -8.23 45.75
CA ILE A 213 -3.03 -9.36 46.52
C ILE A 213 -4.10 -10.36 46.95
N PRO A 214 -5.26 -9.95 47.54
CA PRO A 214 -6.32 -10.89 47.92
C PRO A 214 -6.87 -11.68 46.71
N TYR A 215 -7.04 -11.00 45.58
CA TYR A 215 -7.52 -11.65 44.35
C TYR A 215 -6.55 -12.71 43.84
N LEU A 216 -5.26 -12.40 43.74
CA LEU A 216 -4.23 -13.34 43.29
C LEU A 216 -4.11 -14.54 44.22
N ARG A 217 -4.23 -14.31 45.54
CA ARG A 217 -4.22 -15.38 46.53
C ARG A 217 -5.43 -16.31 46.38
N GLN A 218 -6.63 -15.76 46.17
CA GLN A 218 -7.85 -16.53 46.02
C GLN A 218 -7.84 -17.38 44.73
N ASN A 219 -7.27 -16.85 43.67
CA ASN A 219 -7.19 -17.53 42.39
C ASN A 219 -5.93 -18.42 42.23
N ASN A 220 -5.14 -18.57 43.28
CA ASN A 220 -3.91 -19.37 43.31
C ASN A 220 -2.89 -18.99 42.23
N ASP A 221 -2.89 -17.72 41.78
CA ASP A 221 -1.87 -17.19 40.87
C ASP A 221 -0.60 -16.87 41.67
N ARG A 222 0.16 -17.92 41.93
CA ARG A 222 1.34 -17.83 42.80
C ARG A 222 2.43 -16.94 42.24
N HIS A 223 2.67 -16.99 40.90
CA HIS A 223 3.71 -16.20 40.29
C HIS A 223 3.41 -14.69 40.38
N SER A 224 2.22 -14.28 39.96
CA SER A 224 1.80 -12.87 40.08
C SER A 224 1.71 -12.40 41.53
N LEU A 225 1.34 -13.29 42.48
CA LEU A 225 1.30 -13.00 43.89
C LEU A 225 2.71 -12.70 44.45
N GLY A 226 3.72 -13.48 44.05
CA GLY A 226 5.12 -13.24 44.44
C GLY A 226 5.61 -11.88 43.94
N ILE A 227 5.29 -11.54 42.70
CA ILE A 227 5.60 -10.23 42.11
C ILE A 227 4.89 -9.11 42.90
N ALA A 228 3.60 -9.26 43.18
CA ALA A 228 2.84 -8.28 43.95
C ALA A 228 3.40 -8.09 45.39
N TYR A 229 3.86 -9.15 46.01
CA TYR A 229 4.55 -9.06 47.30
C TYR A 229 5.89 -8.30 47.19
N ASN A 230 6.70 -8.57 46.19
CA ASN A 230 7.94 -7.81 45.94
C ASN A 230 7.62 -6.31 45.80
N LYS A 231 6.60 -5.96 45.02
CA LYS A 231 6.20 -4.56 44.79
C LYS A 231 5.61 -3.92 46.05
N MET A 232 4.84 -4.67 46.87
CA MET A 232 4.34 -4.20 48.16
C MET A 232 5.50 -3.92 49.11
N GLY A 233 6.45 -4.85 49.20
CA GLY A 233 7.68 -4.63 50.00
C GLY A 233 8.43 -3.38 49.57
N MET A 234 8.58 -3.17 48.27
CA MET A 234 9.25 -2.00 47.70
C MET A 234 8.49 -0.69 47.99
N ALA A 235 7.16 -0.67 47.84
CA ALA A 235 6.35 0.49 48.16
C ALA A 235 6.40 0.87 49.66
N LEU A 236 6.41 -0.14 50.55
CA LEU A 236 6.50 0.08 51.98
C LEU A 236 7.92 0.53 52.40
N LEU A 237 8.96 -0.10 51.87
CA LEU A 237 10.34 0.27 52.14
C LEU A 237 10.64 1.71 51.72
N SER A 238 10.11 2.13 50.59
CA SER A 238 10.25 3.51 50.08
C SER A 238 9.47 4.54 50.92
N GLN A 239 8.64 4.07 51.87
CA GLN A 239 7.94 4.91 52.87
C GLN A 239 8.62 4.79 54.26
N ASP A 240 9.84 4.27 54.36
CA ASP A 240 10.56 4.02 55.61
C ASP A 240 9.82 3.09 56.57
N ARG A 241 9.05 2.12 56.04
CA ARG A 241 8.25 1.13 56.79
C ARG A 241 8.87 -0.27 56.69
N GLU A 242 10.16 -0.38 57.00
CA GLU A 242 10.98 -1.58 56.83
C GLU A 242 10.40 -2.82 57.52
N LYS A 243 9.84 -2.63 58.75
CA LYS A 243 9.24 -3.74 59.53
C LYS A 243 8.01 -4.34 58.86
N GLU A 244 7.24 -3.52 58.14
CA GLU A 244 6.08 -3.97 57.41
C GLU A 244 6.44 -4.55 56.05
N ALA A 245 7.53 -4.08 55.44
CA ALA A 245 8.03 -4.54 54.15
C ALA A 245 8.66 -5.94 54.21
N ALA A 246 9.43 -6.23 55.28
CA ALA A 246 10.19 -7.47 55.38
C ALA A 246 9.37 -8.77 55.26
N PRO A 247 8.16 -8.91 55.84
CA PRO A 247 7.30 -10.07 55.63
C PRO A 247 6.93 -10.31 54.18
N TYR A 248 6.62 -9.27 53.40
CA TYR A 248 6.29 -9.40 52.00
C TYR A 248 7.46 -9.92 51.17
N TYR A 249 8.67 -9.45 51.43
CA TYR A 249 9.85 -9.97 50.77
C TYR A 249 10.15 -11.43 51.13
N ARG A 250 9.94 -11.85 52.43
CA ARG A 250 10.08 -13.26 52.82
C ARG A 250 9.10 -14.16 52.09
N ASP A 251 7.82 -13.74 52.01
CA ASP A 251 6.77 -14.47 51.28
C ASP A 251 7.09 -14.57 49.80
N ALA A 252 7.54 -13.49 49.18
CA ALA A 252 7.98 -13.46 47.80
C ALA A 252 9.16 -14.42 47.50
N ILE A 253 10.19 -14.42 48.38
CA ILE A 253 11.32 -15.35 48.31
C ILE A 253 10.86 -16.80 48.37
N GLY A 254 9.92 -17.11 49.30
CA GLY A 254 9.33 -18.46 49.41
C GLY A 254 8.70 -18.91 48.09
N ILE A 255 7.85 -18.07 47.54
CA ILE A 255 7.16 -18.35 46.27
C ILE A 255 8.14 -18.53 45.12
N PHE A 256 9.06 -17.61 44.90
CA PHE A 256 9.97 -17.66 43.74
C PHE A 256 10.96 -18.83 43.84
N ARG A 257 11.35 -19.20 45.05
CA ARG A 257 12.19 -20.38 45.24
C ARG A 257 11.45 -21.67 44.87
N GLU A 258 10.19 -21.81 45.29
CA GLU A 258 9.35 -22.96 44.92
C GLU A 258 9.08 -23.04 43.43
N LEU A 259 8.88 -21.88 42.77
CA LEU A 259 8.66 -21.78 41.35
C LEU A 259 9.93 -21.90 40.48
N GLY A 260 11.10 -21.86 41.11
CA GLY A 260 12.37 -21.84 40.36
C GLY A 260 12.59 -20.57 39.55
N ASP A 261 12.13 -19.42 40.08
CA ASP A 261 12.27 -18.11 39.45
C ASP A 261 13.39 -17.28 40.07
N PRO A 262 14.64 -17.47 39.69
CA PRO A 262 15.79 -16.77 40.23
C PRO A 262 15.78 -15.26 39.91
N TYR A 263 15.12 -14.86 38.82
CA TYR A 263 15.07 -13.45 38.40
C TYR A 263 14.29 -12.60 39.41
N ASN A 264 13.12 -13.07 39.85
CA ASN A 264 12.32 -12.38 40.83
C ASN A 264 12.83 -12.66 42.26
N GLU A 265 13.43 -13.85 42.53
CA GLU A 265 14.04 -14.17 43.83
C GLU A 265 15.18 -13.19 44.18
N VAL A 266 16.01 -12.81 43.18
CA VAL A 266 17.12 -11.86 43.44
C VAL A 266 16.63 -10.49 43.88
N GLN A 267 15.54 -9.98 43.31
CA GLN A 267 14.98 -8.69 43.70
C GLN A 267 14.41 -8.73 45.15
N ALA A 268 13.75 -9.82 45.51
CA ALA A 268 13.23 -10.02 46.85
C ALA A 268 14.33 -10.10 47.92
N HIS A 269 15.43 -10.80 47.64
CA HIS A 269 16.57 -10.86 48.54
C HIS A 269 17.26 -9.52 48.73
N ARG A 270 17.35 -8.69 47.68
CA ARG A 270 17.86 -7.32 47.77
C ARG A 270 16.99 -6.48 48.70
N GLY A 271 15.67 -6.47 48.47
CA GLY A 271 14.72 -5.71 49.31
C GLY A 271 14.73 -6.17 50.77
N LEU A 272 14.78 -7.49 51.00
CA LEU A 272 14.87 -8.03 52.38
C LEU A 272 16.17 -7.61 53.06
N TYR A 273 17.30 -7.61 52.35
CA TYR A 273 18.56 -7.08 52.91
C TYR A 273 18.41 -5.60 53.32
N GLU A 274 17.83 -4.79 52.47
CA GLU A 274 17.62 -3.35 52.71
C GLU A 274 16.70 -3.10 53.91
N CYS A 275 15.72 -3.96 54.18
CA CYS A 275 14.85 -3.90 55.38
C CYS A 275 15.59 -4.28 56.66
N LEU A 276 16.49 -5.26 56.63
CA LEU A 276 17.00 -5.93 57.83
C LEU A 276 18.40 -5.52 58.26
N TRP A 277 19.17 -4.84 57.43
CA TRP A 277 20.60 -4.61 57.68
C TRP A 277 20.87 -3.87 59.01
N LYS A 278 19.96 -3.02 59.47
CA LYS A 278 20.09 -2.31 60.76
C LYS A 278 19.61 -3.12 61.96
N HIS A 279 18.60 -3.99 61.80
CA HIS A 279 17.88 -4.59 62.93
C HIS A 279 18.13 -6.09 63.06
N GLU A 280 18.32 -6.81 61.95
CA GLU A 280 18.51 -8.26 61.92
C GLU A 280 19.75 -8.62 61.02
N PRO A 281 20.96 -8.23 61.43
CA PRO A 281 22.14 -8.29 60.56
C PRO A 281 22.54 -9.71 60.15
N ALA A 282 22.16 -10.74 60.92
CA ALA A 282 22.46 -12.13 60.55
C ALA A 282 21.60 -12.61 59.38
N GLU A 283 20.31 -12.27 59.35
CA GLU A 283 19.41 -12.59 58.21
C GLU A 283 19.74 -11.71 57.00
N ALA A 284 20.00 -10.44 57.22
CA ALA A 284 20.44 -9.51 56.19
C ALA A 284 21.65 -10.03 55.42
N ARG A 285 22.67 -10.51 56.14
CA ARG A 285 23.88 -11.12 55.50
C ARG A 285 23.54 -12.37 54.68
N ARG A 286 22.62 -13.21 55.13
CA ARG A 286 22.18 -14.39 54.37
C ARG A 286 21.49 -13.95 53.06
N SER A 287 20.61 -12.96 53.17
CA SER A 287 19.92 -12.42 51.98
C SER A 287 20.89 -11.75 51.01
N LEU A 288 21.85 -10.97 51.46
CA LEU A 288 22.89 -10.35 50.63
C LEU A 288 23.69 -11.42 49.89
N LYS A 289 24.18 -12.44 50.61
CA LYS A 289 24.96 -13.53 49.99
C LYS A 289 24.15 -14.25 48.93
N ARG A 290 22.84 -14.50 49.16
CA ARG A 290 21.99 -15.15 48.16
C ARG A 290 21.73 -14.23 46.94
N PHE A 291 21.52 -12.94 47.19
CA PHE A 291 21.42 -11.91 46.15
C PHE A 291 22.65 -11.92 45.23
N GLU A 292 23.87 -11.92 45.82
CA GLU A 292 25.12 -11.93 45.04
C GLU A 292 25.25 -13.19 44.19
N VAL A 293 24.99 -14.39 44.75
CA VAL A 293 25.06 -15.65 43.99
C VAL A 293 24.03 -15.70 42.86
N LEU A 294 22.81 -15.27 43.09
CA LEU A 294 21.77 -15.23 42.05
C LEU A 294 22.06 -14.20 40.97
N LYS A 295 22.54 -13.02 41.40
CA LYS A 295 22.94 -11.95 40.50
C LYS A 295 24.04 -12.40 39.54
N ASP A 296 25.10 -13.01 40.06
CA ASP A 296 26.22 -13.48 39.23
C ASP A 296 25.77 -14.59 38.24
N SER A 297 24.83 -15.42 38.66
CA SER A 297 24.26 -16.45 37.77
C SER A 297 23.39 -15.88 36.65
N LEU A 298 22.59 -14.85 36.96
CA LEU A 298 21.63 -14.26 36.01
C LEU A 298 22.25 -13.23 35.06
N TYR A 299 23.18 -12.44 35.61
CA TYR A 299 23.84 -11.36 34.87
C TYR A 299 25.21 -11.75 34.33
N ASN A 300 25.47 -13.04 34.14
CA ASN A 300 26.62 -13.44 33.35
C ASN A 300 26.55 -12.70 32.02
N ASN A 301 27.46 -11.79 31.79
CA ASN A 301 27.55 -10.87 30.63
C ASN A 301 27.48 -11.58 29.27
N LEU A 302 27.60 -12.90 29.25
CA LEU A 302 27.48 -13.75 28.08
C LEU A 302 26.15 -13.64 27.33
N SER A 303 25.03 -13.46 28.01
CA SER A 303 23.72 -13.42 27.32
C SER A 303 23.47 -12.10 26.60
N ALA A 304 23.77 -10.96 27.25
CA ALA A 304 23.62 -9.64 26.64
C ALA A 304 24.67 -9.41 25.53
N GLU A 305 25.93 -9.86 25.78
CA GLU A 305 27.03 -9.77 24.82
C GLU A 305 26.81 -10.73 23.63
N ALA A 306 26.31 -11.95 23.87
CA ALA A 306 25.96 -12.89 22.82
C ALA A 306 24.80 -12.37 21.96
N LEU A 307 23.79 -11.73 22.54
CA LEU A 307 22.71 -11.10 21.79
C LEU A 307 23.22 -9.86 21.04
N ALA A 308 24.06 -9.03 21.63
CA ALA A 308 24.69 -7.89 20.96
C ALA A 308 25.54 -8.33 19.75
N LYS A 309 26.32 -9.42 19.92
CA LYS A 309 27.08 -10.02 18.83
C LYS A 309 26.18 -10.61 17.75
N TYR A 310 25.14 -11.31 18.12
CA TYR A 310 24.13 -11.82 17.18
C TYR A 310 23.45 -10.68 16.40
N ASN A 311 23.11 -9.60 17.09
CA ASN A 311 22.54 -8.42 16.42
C ASN A 311 23.52 -7.70 15.50
N ALA A 312 24.79 -7.67 15.84
CA ALA A 312 25.83 -7.13 14.97
C ALA A 312 26.07 -8.00 13.72
N GLU A 313 25.97 -9.31 13.86
CA GLU A 313 26.11 -10.26 12.76
C GLU A 313 24.85 -10.35 11.88
N PHE A 314 23.67 -10.39 12.47
CA PHE A 314 22.39 -10.60 11.78
C PHE A 314 21.49 -9.36 11.72
N GLY A 315 21.65 -8.39 12.59
CA GLY A 315 20.92 -7.13 12.57
C GLY A 315 21.31 -6.26 11.37
N ASN A 316 22.57 -6.36 10.92
CA ASN A 316 22.98 -5.75 9.67
C ASN A 316 22.27 -6.36 8.45
N ASP A 317 21.95 -7.63 8.47
CA ASP A 317 21.25 -8.29 7.36
C ASP A 317 19.79 -7.82 7.28
N TRP A 318 19.11 -7.63 8.41
CA TRP A 318 17.73 -7.13 8.42
C TRP A 318 17.66 -5.65 8.01
N LEU A 319 18.56 -4.80 8.52
CA LEU A 319 18.70 -3.41 8.06
C LEU A 319 19.10 -3.34 6.57
N GLN A 320 19.92 -4.27 6.09
CA GLN A 320 20.27 -4.37 4.68
C GLN A 320 19.07 -4.84 3.84
N ILE A 321 18.27 -5.79 4.31
CA ILE A 321 17.05 -6.25 3.62
C ILE A 321 16.00 -5.12 3.56
N GLU A 322 15.79 -4.38 4.65
CA GLU A 322 14.88 -3.23 4.68
C GLU A 322 15.40 -2.08 3.81
N ASN A 323 16.68 -1.77 3.87
CA ASN A 323 17.34 -0.82 2.96
C ASN A 323 17.30 -1.28 1.49
N HIS A 324 17.39 -2.58 1.22
CA HIS A 324 17.24 -3.13 -0.13
C HIS A 324 15.79 -3.07 -0.62
N LYS A 325 14.78 -3.31 0.24
CA LYS A 325 13.36 -3.11 -0.08
C LYS A 325 13.07 -1.63 -0.39
N GLU A 326 13.53 -0.71 0.46
CA GLU A 326 13.41 0.74 0.21
C GLU A 326 14.15 1.20 -1.06
N ARG A 327 15.38 0.74 -1.28
CA ARG A 327 16.12 1.04 -2.51
C ARG A 327 15.42 0.51 -3.75
N ARG A 328 14.88 -0.72 -3.71
CA ARG A 328 14.07 -1.28 -4.81
C ARG A 328 12.81 -0.46 -5.04
N ALA A 329 12.07 -0.09 -4.01
CA ALA A 329 10.89 0.76 -4.13
C ALA A 329 11.23 2.14 -4.75
N LYS A 330 12.31 2.78 -4.31
CA LYS A 330 12.82 4.04 -4.90
C LYS A 330 13.25 3.86 -6.35
N LEU A 331 13.93 2.76 -6.70
CA LEU A 331 14.32 2.46 -8.09
C LEU A 331 13.09 2.20 -8.97
N TRP A 332 12.08 1.48 -8.48
CA TRP A 332 10.82 1.29 -9.21
C TRP A 332 10.06 2.59 -9.41
N ALA A 333 10.03 3.48 -8.42
CA ALA A 333 9.41 4.81 -8.54
C ALA A 333 10.14 5.68 -9.58
N ILE A 334 11.48 5.66 -9.61
CA ILE A 334 12.30 6.34 -10.61
C ILE A 334 12.04 5.75 -12.01
N ALA A 335 12.04 4.42 -12.15
CA ALA A 335 11.76 3.76 -13.41
C ALA A 335 10.37 4.10 -13.95
N LEU A 336 9.35 4.11 -13.10
CA LEU A 336 7.99 4.52 -13.46
C LEU A 336 7.94 5.98 -13.90
N SER A 337 8.64 6.88 -13.21
CA SER A 337 8.73 8.30 -13.58
C SER A 337 9.40 8.50 -14.95
N ILE A 338 10.43 7.73 -15.26
CA ILE A 338 11.10 7.74 -16.57
C ILE A 338 10.14 7.25 -17.66
N ILE A 339 9.38 6.18 -17.42
CA ILE A 339 8.40 5.66 -18.37
C ILE A 339 7.32 6.71 -18.66
N ILE A 340 6.81 7.39 -17.62
CA ILE A 340 5.81 8.47 -17.77
C ILE A 340 6.40 9.63 -18.59
N ALA A 341 7.64 10.03 -18.34
CA ALA A 341 8.31 11.09 -19.09
C ALA A 341 8.51 10.70 -20.57
N LEU A 342 8.94 9.47 -20.84
CA LEU A 342 9.11 8.97 -22.20
C LEU A 342 7.78 8.90 -22.96
N THR A 343 6.71 8.42 -22.32
CA THR A 343 5.37 8.40 -22.92
C THR A 343 4.87 9.81 -23.22
N ALA A 344 5.09 10.77 -22.33
CA ALA A 344 4.75 12.18 -22.57
C ALA A 344 5.52 12.77 -23.77
N ILE A 345 6.81 12.46 -23.90
CA ILE A 345 7.64 12.89 -25.03
C ILE A 345 7.13 12.27 -26.34
N ILE A 346 6.77 11.00 -26.34
CA ILE A 346 6.23 10.31 -27.52
C ILE A 346 4.90 10.94 -27.94
N ILE A 347 3.99 11.19 -26.97
CA ILE A 347 2.70 11.84 -27.24
C ILE A 347 2.92 13.25 -27.81
N TRP A 348 3.82 14.04 -27.21
CA TRP A 348 4.17 15.37 -27.71
C TRP A 348 4.74 15.33 -29.13
N TRP A 349 5.63 14.37 -29.41
CA TRP A 349 6.22 14.19 -30.75
C TRP A 349 5.14 13.81 -31.78
N LEU A 350 4.24 12.90 -31.44
CA LEU A 350 3.11 12.51 -32.29
C LEU A 350 2.18 13.70 -32.57
N MET A 351 1.84 14.48 -31.55
CA MET A 351 1.03 15.68 -31.70
C MET A 351 1.70 16.70 -32.64
N ARG A 352 2.99 16.95 -32.44
CA ARG A 352 3.75 17.89 -33.26
C ARG A 352 3.91 17.40 -34.72
N HIS A 353 4.07 16.11 -34.92
CA HIS A 353 4.11 15.51 -36.23
C HIS A 353 2.76 15.63 -36.97
N ASN A 354 1.67 15.37 -36.24
CA ASN A 354 0.30 15.54 -36.79
C ASN A 354 -0.02 17.00 -37.15
N GLN A 355 0.36 17.94 -36.29
CA GLN A 355 0.20 19.36 -36.59
C GLN A 355 0.93 19.78 -37.87
N LYS A 356 2.19 19.34 -38.06
CA LYS A 356 2.96 19.60 -39.27
C LYS A 356 2.29 18.99 -40.51
N ARG A 357 1.74 17.78 -40.41
CA ARG A 357 1.03 17.10 -41.48
C ARG A 357 -0.24 17.86 -41.87
N GLN A 358 -1.05 18.28 -40.88
CA GLN A 358 -2.25 19.08 -41.10
C GLN A 358 -1.92 20.44 -41.75
N SER A 359 -0.85 21.09 -41.32
CA SER A 359 -0.44 22.37 -41.90
C SER A 359 -0.04 22.24 -43.40
N ARG A 360 0.64 21.13 -43.78
CA ARG A 360 0.98 20.87 -45.18
C ARG A 360 -0.27 20.63 -46.03
N ILE A 361 -1.20 19.79 -45.55
CA ILE A 361 -2.45 19.50 -46.25
C ILE A 361 -3.29 20.78 -46.42
N ASN A 362 -3.34 21.64 -45.42
CA ASN A 362 -4.05 22.91 -45.51
C ASN A 362 -3.42 23.88 -46.48
N ALA A 363 -2.07 23.91 -46.57
CA ALA A 363 -1.36 24.73 -47.55
C ALA A 363 -1.60 24.25 -49.00
N GLU A 364 -1.49 22.94 -49.28
CA GLU A 364 -1.78 22.35 -50.56
C GLU A 364 -3.23 22.59 -51.02
N LEU A 365 -4.18 22.46 -50.05
CA LEU A 365 -5.58 22.70 -50.34
C LEU A 365 -5.87 24.19 -50.67
N SER A 366 -5.21 25.11 -49.97
CA SER A 366 -5.33 26.55 -50.23
C SER A 366 -4.77 26.91 -51.61
N GLU A 367 -3.63 26.30 -52.01
CA GLU A 367 -3.04 26.48 -53.33
C GLU A 367 -3.97 25.95 -54.44
N HIS A 368 -4.58 24.79 -54.24
CA HIS A 368 -5.49 24.19 -55.22
C HIS A 368 -6.81 24.98 -55.35
N ILE A 369 -7.30 25.55 -54.25
CA ILE A 369 -8.46 26.45 -54.29
C ILE A 369 -8.13 27.71 -55.07
N ASN A 370 -6.94 28.27 -54.88
CA ASN A 370 -6.50 29.44 -55.66
C ASN A 370 -6.31 29.13 -57.14
N GLU A 371 -5.81 27.92 -57.47
CA GLU A 371 -5.69 27.47 -58.87
C GLU A 371 -7.06 27.26 -59.52
N LEU A 372 -8.02 26.67 -58.80
CA LEU A 372 -9.38 26.52 -59.28
C LEU A 372 -10.10 27.86 -59.46
N SER A 373 -9.85 28.82 -58.56
CA SER A 373 -10.38 30.19 -58.69
C SER A 373 -9.84 30.84 -59.98
N ARG A 374 -8.52 30.75 -60.22
CA ARG A 374 -7.91 31.27 -61.48
C ARG A 374 -8.45 30.59 -62.73
N LYS A 375 -8.64 29.27 -62.71
CA LYS A 375 -9.24 28.54 -63.83
C LYS A 375 -10.70 28.93 -64.08
N TYR A 376 -11.41 29.24 -63.01
CA TYR A 376 -12.79 29.73 -63.07
C TYR A 376 -12.84 31.15 -63.65
N ASP A 377 -11.89 32.01 -63.25
CA ASP A 377 -11.78 33.35 -63.79
C ASP A 377 -11.45 33.33 -65.29
N ILE A 378 -10.51 32.46 -65.73
CA ILE A 378 -10.17 32.26 -67.12
C ILE A 378 -11.36 31.67 -67.90
N LEU A 379 -12.10 30.73 -67.33
CA LEU A 379 -13.28 30.16 -67.93
C LEU A 379 -14.42 31.19 -68.11
N ASN A 380 -14.59 32.06 -67.12
CA ASN A 380 -15.55 33.15 -67.16
C ASN A 380 -15.14 34.24 -68.21
N GLU A 381 -13.85 34.56 -68.27
CA GLU A 381 -13.35 35.49 -69.29
C GLU A 381 -13.56 34.91 -70.68
N HIS A 382 -13.35 33.58 -70.91
CA HIS A 382 -13.67 32.89 -72.14
C HIS A 382 -15.18 32.81 -72.42
N TYR A 383 -16.01 32.66 -71.34
CA TYR A 383 -17.46 32.62 -71.47
C TYR A 383 -18.06 34.01 -71.78
N ASP A 384 -17.51 35.03 -71.09
CA ASP A 384 -17.88 36.44 -71.42
C ASP A 384 -17.47 36.85 -72.83
N ASN A 385 -16.28 36.39 -73.32
CA ASN A 385 -15.85 36.58 -74.68
C ASN A 385 -16.68 35.77 -75.66
N ALA A 386 -17.14 34.55 -75.31
CA ALA A 386 -18.04 33.73 -76.12
C ALA A 386 -19.49 34.29 -76.18
N ILE A 387 -19.94 34.90 -75.06
CA ILE A 387 -21.24 35.59 -75.02
C ILE A 387 -21.20 36.89 -75.78
N ALA A 388 -20.11 37.64 -75.71
CA ALA A 388 -19.89 38.84 -76.57
C ALA A 388 -19.91 38.55 -78.08
N THR A 389 -19.55 37.31 -78.45
CA THR A 389 -19.60 36.82 -79.88
C THR A 389 -20.93 36.12 -80.17
N SER A 390 -21.80 35.79 -79.17
CA SER A 390 -23.09 35.12 -79.35
C SER A 390 -24.27 35.97 -78.94
N ALA A 391 -24.15 37.29 -78.90
CA ALA A 391 -25.22 38.24 -78.46
C ALA A 391 -26.41 38.28 -79.42
N GLU A 392 -26.86 37.13 -79.84
CA GLU A 392 -28.18 36.88 -80.42
C GLU A 392 -28.68 35.53 -79.90
N ARG A 393 -29.26 35.49 -78.62
CA ARG A 393 -30.34 34.61 -78.18
C ARG A 393 -30.47 34.53 -76.67
N ASP A 394 -31.58 35.05 -76.21
CA ASP A 394 -32.42 34.62 -75.10
C ASP A 394 -31.91 34.58 -73.64
N ASN A 395 -32.42 35.53 -72.81
CA ASN A 395 -32.84 35.45 -71.44
C ASN A 395 -32.19 34.41 -70.50
N ALA A 396 -31.06 34.73 -69.92
CA ALA A 396 -30.62 34.18 -68.63
C ALA A 396 -30.03 35.33 -67.80
N THR A 397 -30.47 35.42 -66.54
CA THR A 397 -30.11 36.46 -65.58
C THR A 397 -28.61 36.51 -65.39
N GLU A 398 -27.91 37.46 -65.98
CA GLU A 398 -26.47 37.67 -65.82
C GLU A 398 -26.13 38.08 -64.39
N LEU A 399 -25.31 37.30 -63.71
CA LEU A 399 -24.64 37.70 -62.46
C LEU A 399 -23.82 38.95 -62.69
N THR A 400 -24.12 40.01 -61.97
CA THR A 400 -23.32 41.23 -62.08
C THR A 400 -21.90 41.02 -61.56
N SER A 401 -20.91 41.79 -62.01
CA SER A 401 -19.54 41.79 -61.47
C SER A 401 -19.51 41.91 -59.94
N SER A 402 -20.42 42.69 -59.36
CA SER A 402 -20.61 42.86 -57.90
C SER A 402 -21.05 41.56 -57.20
N ASP A 403 -21.82 40.72 -57.88
CA ASP A 403 -22.34 39.46 -57.28
C ASP A 403 -21.26 38.37 -57.35
N ARG A 404 -20.40 38.38 -58.36
CA ARG A 404 -19.23 37.49 -58.42
C ARG A 404 -18.24 37.82 -57.29
N ASP A 405 -17.87 39.06 -57.15
CA ASP A 405 -16.94 39.57 -56.11
C ASP A 405 -17.47 39.21 -54.68
N PHE A 406 -18.79 39.31 -54.49
CA PHE A 406 -19.44 38.91 -53.26
C PHE A 406 -19.35 37.40 -53.02
N LEU A 407 -19.59 36.55 -54.02
CA LEU A 407 -19.49 35.09 -53.90
C LEU A 407 -18.08 34.64 -53.60
N GLU A 408 -17.08 35.19 -54.35
CA GLU A 408 -15.66 34.86 -54.13
C GLU A 408 -15.22 35.20 -52.71
N ARG A 409 -15.52 36.41 -52.24
CA ARG A 409 -15.24 36.81 -50.84
C ARG A 409 -15.94 35.90 -49.84
N THR A 410 -17.21 35.55 -50.09
CA THR A 410 -17.96 34.67 -49.23
C THR A 410 -17.35 33.27 -49.14
N ILE A 411 -16.93 32.69 -50.30
CA ILE A 411 -16.26 31.38 -50.36
C ILE A 411 -14.91 31.44 -49.63
N CYS A 412 -14.13 32.52 -49.83
CA CYS A 412 -12.85 32.71 -49.16
C CYS A 412 -13.01 32.76 -47.62
N VAL A 413 -13.97 33.52 -47.14
CA VAL A 413 -14.29 33.62 -45.72
C VAL A 413 -14.76 32.28 -45.16
N ILE A 414 -15.63 31.55 -45.85
CA ILE A 414 -16.07 30.22 -45.41
C ILE A 414 -14.89 29.25 -45.31
N ASN A 415 -14.00 29.22 -46.31
CA ASN A 415 -12.81 28.36 -46.26
C ASN A 415 -11.88 28.69 -45.09
N LYS A 416 -11.69 29.96 -44.78
CA LYS A 416 -10.92 30.40 -43.61
C LYS A 416 -11.58 29.90 -42.32
N LEU A 417 -12.89 30.11 -42.14
CA LEU A 417 -13.64 29.70 -40.97
C LEU A 417 -13.72 28.17 -40.79
N ILE A 418 -13.68 27.40 -41.89
CA ILE A 418 -13.54 25.93 -41.82
C ILE A 418 -12.20 25.54 -41.18
N LEU A 419 -11.11 26.23 -41.47
CA LEU A 419 -9.79 26.00 -40.88
C LEU A 419 -9.76 26.37 -39.39
N GLU A 420 -10.53 27.38 -39.01
CA GLU A 420 -10.68 27.83 -37.61
C GLU A 420 -11.70 26.99 -36.80
N GLY A 421 -12.40 26.06 -37.43
CA GLY A 421 -13.39 25.18 -36.82
C GLY A 421 -14.75 25.85 -36.53
N GLN A 422 -15.01 27.06 -37.07
CA GLN A 422 -16.21 27.85 -36.81
C GLN A 422 -17.00 28.29 -38.07
N PRO A 423 -17.34 27.38 -38.98
CA PRO A 423 -17.98 27.73 -40.24
C PRO A 423 -19.51 27.88 -40.12
N ASP A 424 -19.98 28.80 -39.28
CA ASP A 424 -21.42 29.11 -39.19
C ASP A 424 -21.78 30.46 -39.87
N ALA A 425 -23.07 30.64 -40.17
CA ALA A 425 -23.54 31.80 -40.89
C ALA A 425 -23.35 33.13 -40.15
N ASN A 426 -23.30 33.13 -38.82
CA ASN A 426 -23.06 34.35 -38.06
C ASN A 426 -21.62 34.82 -38.21
N HIS A 427 -20.66 33.89 -38.06
CA HIS A 427 -19.25 34.20 -38.23
C HIS A 427 -18.94 34.62 -39.70
N VAL A 428 -19.59 33.99 -40.68
CA VAL A 428 -19.44 34.40 -42.09
C VAL A 428 -19.94 35.84 -42.27
N ALA A 429 -21.11 36.22 -41.75
CA ALA A 429 -21.65 37.54 -41.82
C ALA A 429 -20.74 38.57 -41.13
N GLU A 430 -20.24 38.25 -39.95
CA GLU A 430 -19.30 39.08 -39.18
C GLU A 430 -17.99 39.34 -39.96
N GLN A 431 -17.38 38.33 -40.50
CA GLN A 431 -16.14 38.44 -41.31
C GLN A 431 -16.35 39.18 -42.64
N MET A 432 -17.56 39.12 -43.20
CA MET A 432 -17.97 39.91 -44.36
C MET A 432 -18.37 41.35 -44.07
N GLY A 433 -18.38 41.75 -42.78
CA GLY A 433 -18.78 43.09 -42.34
C GLY A 433 -20.26 43.40 -42.58
N MET A 434 -21.15 42.39 -42.52
CA MET A 434 -22.59 42.59 -42.79
C MET A 434 -23.44 41.84 -41.74
N SER A 435 -24.71 42.19 -41.63
CA SER A 435 -25.63 41.47 -40.75
C SER A 435 -26.00 40.13 -41.37
N LEU A 436 -26.34 39.12 -40.52
CA LEU A 436 -26.83 37.82 -40.95
C LEU A 436 -28.06 37.93 -41.92
N TYR A 437 -28.91 38.94 -41.68
CA TYR A 437 -30.05 39.20 -42.59
C TYR A 437 -29.58 39.66 -43.98
N GLN A 438 -28.60 40.54 -44.05
CA GLN A 438 -28.02 40.99 -45.33
C GLN A 438 -27.31 39.87 -46.06
N LEU A 439 -26.54 39.04 -45.33
CA LEU A 439 -25.90 37.84 -45.93
C LEU A 439 -26.92 36.90 -46.48
N ARG A 440 -28.02 36.64 -45.75
CA ARG A 440 -29.10 35.74 -46.18
C ARG A 440 -29.84 36.27 -47.41
N GLN A 441 -30.19 37.55 -47.43
CA GLN A 441 -30.84 38.20 -48.56
C GLN A 441 -29.96 38.11 -49.82
N ARG A 442 -28.67 38.46 -49.69
CA ARG A 442 -27.77 38.55 -50.83
C ARG A 442 -27.35 37.20 -51.36
N LEU A 443 -27.06 36.22 -50.48
CA LEU A 443 -26.77 34.83 -50.91
C LEU A 443 -27.98 34.22 -51.59
N ASN A 444 -29.20 34.41 -51.04
CA ASN A 444 -30.42 33.86 -51.65
C ASN A 444 -30.73 34.49 -53.02
N SER A 445 -30.44 35.78 -53.17
CA SER A 445 -30.65 36.45 -54.46
C SER A 445 -29.66 36.00 -55.55
N VAL A 446 -28.44 35.67 -55.15
CA VAL A 446 -27.35 35.33 -56.10
C VAL A 446 -27.26 33.82 -56.37
N THR A 447 -27.55 32.98 -55.33
CA THR A 447 -27.38 31.52 -55.45
C THR A 447 -28.68 30.73 -55.30
N GLY A 448 -29.72 31.35 -54.82
CA GLY A 448 -30.98 30.65 -54.43
C GLY A 448 -30.87 29.86 -53.14
N GLU A 449 -29.70 29.82 -52.48
CA GLU A 449 -29.44 29.02 -51.28
C GLU A 449 -29.47 29.86 -50.00
N LYS A 450 -29.84 29.23 -48.89
CA LYS A 450 -29.66 29.83 -47.57
C LYS A 450 -28.19 29.76 -47.15
N PRO A 451 -27.67 30.69 -46.30
CA PRO A 451 -26.29 30.69 -45.89
C PRO A 451 -25.79 29.35 -45.31
N GLN A 452 -26.62 28.68 -44.51
CA GLN A 452 -26.27 27.38 -43.89
C GLN A 452 -26.11 26.27 -44.94
N ASP A 453 -27.01 26.24 -45.94
CA ASP A 453 -26.95 25.26 -47.03
C ASP A 453 -25.73 25.52 -47.93
N PHE A 454 -25.44 26.80 -48.24
CA PHE A 454 -24.27 27.21 -49.00
C PHE A 454 -22.96 26.84 -48.29
N ILE A 455 -22.82 27.09 -46.98
CA ILE A 455 -21.69 26.68 -46.17
C ILE A 455 -21.54 25.14 -46.19
N ALA A 456 -22.66 24.41 -46.03
CA ALA A 456 -22.61 22.95 -46.11
C ALA A 456 -22.14 22.45 -47.48
N THR A 457 -22.58 23.09 -48.57
CA THR A 457 -22.11 22.77 -49.91
C THR A 457 -20.59 22.96 -50.07
N ILE A 458 -20.03 24.06 -49.57
CA ILE A 458 -18.58 24.31 -49.62
C ILE A 458 -17.83 23.26 -48.79
N ARG A 459 -18.31 22.91 -47.58
CA ARG A 459 -17.71 21.86 -46.72
C ARG A 459 -17.71 20.49 -47.41
N MET A 460 -18.77 20.15 -48.13
CA MET A 460 -18.88 18.88 -48.83
C MET A 460 -18.00 18.83 -50.09
N ARG A 461 -17.86 19.95 -50.84
CA ARG A 461 -16.89 20.05 -51.93
C ARG A 461 -15.45 19.85 -51.45
N ARG A 462 -15.10 20.43 -50.31
CA ARG A 462 -13.80 20.22 -49.65
C ARG A 462 -13.61 18.75 -49.25
N ALA A 463 -14.63 18.12 -48.68
CA ALA A 463 -14.59 16.71 -48.30
C ALA A 463 -14.34 15.80 -49.51
N ARG A 464 -15.03 16.04 -50.62
CA ARG A 464 -14.83 15.30 -51.88
C ARG A 464 -13.39 15.48 -52.38
N HIS A 465 -12.86 16.69 -52.39
CA HIS A 465 -11.50 16.97 -52.83
C HIS A 465 -10.47 16.21 -51.98
N LEU A 466 -10.65 16.15 -50.64
CA LEU A 466 -9.78 15.39 -49.75
C LEU A 466 -9.85 13.88 -50.03
N LEU A 467 -11.04 13.32 -50.25
CA LEU A 467 -11.22 11.91 -50.63
C LEU A 467 -10.56 11.56 -51.98
N ASP A 468 -10.60 12.48 -52.95
CA ASP A 468 -10.05 12.26 -54.26
C ASP A 468 -8.50 12.30 -54.30
N ASN A 469 -7.89 13.16 -53.46
CA ASN A 469 -6.46 13.45 -53.53
C ASN A 469 -5.64 12.91 -52.35
N HIS A 470 -6.29 12.48 -51.28
CA HIS A 470 -5.65 11.97 -50.07
C HIS A 470 -6.25 10.63 -49.60
N PRO A 471 -6.05 9.56 -50.41
CA PRO A 471 -6.63 8.23 -50.13
C PRO A 471 -6.07 7.56 -48.85
N GLU A 472 -4.98 8.09 -48.30
CA GLU A 472 -4.39 7.64 -47.05
C GLU A 472 -5.10 8.17 -45.80
N MET A 473 -5.96 9.19 -45.95
CA MET A 473 -6.68 9.77 -44.83
C MET A 473 -7.92 8.95 -44.45
N ASN A 474 -8.15 8.80 -43.13
CA ASN A 474 -9.37 8.17 -42.67
C ASN A 474 -10.57 9.15 -42.67
N ILE A 475 -11.79 8.58 -42.71
CA ILE A 475 -13.03 9.36 -42.81
C ILE A 475 -13.19 10.32 -41.59
N THR A 476 -12.69 9.95 -40.41
CA THR A 476 -12.78 10.80 -39.22
C THR A 476 -11.85 12.02 -39.34
N GLU A 477 -10.65 11.84 -39.90
CA GLU A 477 -9.72 12.94 -40.18
C GLU A 477 -10.33 13.93 -41.18
N ILE A 478 -10.91 13.40 -42.26
CA ILE A 478 -11.58 14.23 -43.29
C ILE A 478 -12.78 14.99 -42.71
N ALA A 479 -13.59 14.34 -41.86
CA ALA A 479 -14.70 15.00 -41.16
C ALA A 479 -14.21 16.20 -40.35
N THR A 480 -13.14 16.00 -39.56
CA THR A 480 -12.52 17.05 -38.74
C THR A 480 -11.98 18.20 -39.59
N LEU A 481 -11.28 17.92 -40.69
CA LEU A 481 -10.76 18.93 -41.62
C LEU A 481 -11.88 19.71 -42.37
N CYS A 482 -13.07 19.17 -42.39
CA CYS A 482 -14.26 19.83 -42.92
C CYS A 482 -15.10 20.47 -41.81
N ALA A 483 -14.52 20.62 -40.61
CA ALA A 483 -15.15 21.20 -39.43
C ALA A 483 -16.42 20.47 -38.95
N TYR A 484 -16.49 19.14 -39.07
CA TYR A 484 -17.52 18.31 -38.46
C TYR A 484 -17.03 17.75 -37.12
N ASN A 485 -17.86 17.90 -36.08
CA ASN A 485 -17.53 17.45 -34.74
C ASN A 485 -17.64 15.92 -34.57
N ASP A 486 -18.39 15.26 -35.46
CA ASP A 486 -18.56 13.82 -35.44
C ASP A 486 -18.70 13.22 -36.84
N THR A 487 -18.22 12.01 -37.01
CA THR A 487 -18.25 11.25 -38.27
C THR A 487 -19.67 10.88 -38.72
N PRO A 488 -20.63 10.54 -37.85
CA PRO A 488 -22.00 10.28 -38.27
C PRO A 488 -22.71 11.47 -38.93
N ASN A 489 -22.55 12.68 -38.42
CA ASN A 489 -23.13 13.89 -39.00
C ASN A 489 -22.47 14.21 -40.34
N PHE A 490 -21.14 14.06 -40.42
CA PHE A 490 -20.42 14.17 -41.69
C PHE A 490 -20.91 13.17 -42.74
N THR A 491 -21.03 11.90 -42.38
CA THR A 491 -21.47 10.83 -43.30
C THR A 491 -22.89 11.09 -43.82
N ARG A 492 -23.80 11.58 -42.97
CA ARG A 492 -25.15 11.95 -43.39
C ARG A 492 -25.16 13.13 -44.33
N ALA A 493 -24.36 14.16 -44.05
CA ALA A 493 -24.24 15.33 -44.93
C ALA A 493 -23.63 14.95 -46.28
N PHE A 494 -22.60 14.15 -46.29
CA PHE A 494 -21.95 13.68 -47.52
C PHE A 494 -22.90 12.84 -48.40
N LYS A 495 -23.60 11.89 -47.78
CA LYS A 495 -24.63 11.08 -48.49
C LYS A 495 -25.76 11.93 -49.03
N LYS A 496 -26.22 12.93 -48.29
CA LYS A 496 -27.24 13.88 -48.78
C LYS A 496 -26.79 14.65 -50.00
N THR A 497 -25.51 15.04 -50.07
CA THR A 497 -24.97 15.87 -51.15
C THR A 497 -24.60 15.04 -52.38
N PHE A 498 -23.99 13.86 -52.20
CA PHE A 498 -23.43 13.08 -53.28
C PHE A 498 -24.14 11.74 -53.55
N GLY A 499 -25.17 11.42 -52.82
CA GLY A 499 -25.94 10.18 -52.96
C GLY A 499 -25.31 8.93 -52.37
N LEU A 500 -23.99 8.95 -52.07
CA LEU A 500 -23.21 7.84 -51.57
C LEU A 500 -22.60 8.22 -50.20
N THR A 501 -22.36 7.22 -49.35
CA THR A 501 -21.55 7.44 -48.16
C THR A 501 -20.08 7.67 -48.55
N PRO A 502 -19.26 8.32 -47.71
CA PRO A 502 -17.83 8.50 -47.99
C PRO A 502 -17.12 7.19 -48.29
N THR A 503 -17.42 6.10 -47.56
CA THR A 503 -16.85 4.77 -47.80
C THR A 503 -17.26 4.24 -49.21
N GLN A 504 -18.55 4.30 -49.52
CA GLN A 504 -19.05 3.88 -50.84
C GLN A 504 -18.45 4.72 -52.00
N TYR A 505 -18.21 6.00 -51.75
CA TYR A 505 -17.56 6.88 -52.70
C TYR A 505 -16.12 6.46 -52.97
N ILE A 506 -15.33 6.13 -51.93
CA ILE A 506 -13.95 5.62 -52.07
C ILE A 506 -13.93 4.30 -52.84
N ASP A 507 -14.83 3.38 -52.50
CA ASP A 507 -14.89 2.06 -53.16
C ASP A 507 -15.24 2.19 -54.64
N HIS A 508 -16.20 3.04 -54.96
CA HIS A 508 -16.57 3.32 -56.36
C HIS A 508 -15.41 3.98 -57.16
N GLN A 509 -14.61 4.83 -56.54
CA GLN A 509 -13.42 5.42 -57.12
C GLN A 509 -12.34 4.36 -57.40
N LYS A 510 -12.13 3.41 -56.50
CA LYS A 510 -11.18 2.30 -56.69
C LYS A 510 -11.60 1.40 -57.83
N GLU A 511 -12.87 1.07 -57.94
CA GLU A 511 -13.41 0.27 -59.06
C GLU A 511 -13.27 0.98 -60.41
N SER A 512 -13.51 2.31 -60.42
CA SER A 512 -13.38 3.12 -61.65
C SER A 512 -11.92 3.22 -62.13
N LYS A 513 -10.98 3.34 -61.20
CA LYS A 513 -9.53 3.37 -61.51
C LYS A 513 -9.02 2.00 -62.00
N GLN A 514 -9.59 0.89 -61.50
CA GLN A 514 -9.23 -0.46 -61.98
C GLN A 514 -9.80 -0.78 -63.36
N LYS A 515 -10.93 -0.19 -63.74
CA LYS A 515 -11.54 -0.38 -65.09
C LYS A 515 -10.94 0.51 -66.18
N GLY A 516 -10.17 1.54 -65.81
CA GLY A 516 -9.51 2.45 -66.75
C GLY A 516 -8.07 2.08 -67.12
N THR A 517 -7.57 0.93 -66.68
CA THR A 517 -6.20 0.42 -66.91
C THR A 517 -6.23 -0.89 -67.73
N VAL A 518 -7.15 -1.01 -68.68
CA VAL A 518 -7.15 -2.09 -69.70
C VAL A 518 -7.01 -1.46 -71.12
#